data_3abb649e797537e77ea72684a696a6ee
#
_entry.id   3abb649e797537e77ea72684a696a6ee
#
_cell.length_a   1.000
_cell.length_b   1.000
_cell.length_c   1.000
_cell.angle_alpha   90.00
_cell.angle_beta   90.00
_cell.angle_gamma   90.00
#
_symmetry.space_group_name_H-M   'P 1'
#
loop_
_entity.id
_entity.type
_entity.pdbx_description
1 polymer ?
#
loop_
_entity_poly.entity_id
_entity_poly.type
_entity_poly.pdbx_seq_one_letter_code
_entity_poly.pdbx_strand_id
1 'polypeptide(L)'
;MNKFFYSLSLLLFFFLCEELRADTVITEIRTEQLVAPVGIDAPAPRLSWQITSTERNVMQTGYHILVSSSPEKLNKNEGDLWDSGKVQSEDSQWVPYAGKQLKSNMRCYWKVKSYTTAGETPWSTSSMWTMGLLSENRWKGVWIGMDKAFEWDSETQWSRLSARYLRKEFMVGKPVKQATIHIAGLGLYELFINGQRVGEQVLAPVPTDYRKTILYNSFDVTSLLTQNKNAIGVTLGNGRFYTMRQNYKPYKIANFGYPKMRLNLIVEYEDGSSETIASDLSWKLTADGPIRSNNEYDGEEYDARKEMDGWNKIGYDDASWLPVQRVSVPTGTLRASMTPNMKVVDRITPVAIHKIGEKYILDMGQNMAGWIRMKIKGAAGDSIRLRFAELLQPDGELYMDNLRDARVTDTYICRGIEKETTWAPRFVYHGFRYVEVTGYPSPELTDFTGEVVSDEM
;
A
#
# COMPACT_ATOMS: atom_id res chain seq x y z
N MET A 1 17.50 -30.10 90.29
CA MET A 1 18.19 -30.94 89.27
C MET A 1 17.31 -30.96 88.03
N ASN A 2 17.53 -30.04 87.10
CA ASN A 2 16.75 -29.90 85.87
C ASN A 2 17.64 -30.34 84.70
N LYS A 3 17.21 -31.30 83.95
CA LYS A 3 17.84 -31.75 82.72
C LYS A 3 17.18 -30.97 81.54
N PHE A 4 17.94 -30.15 80.84
CA PHE A 4 17.53 -29.55 79.57
C PHE A 4 17.78 -30.58 78.45
N PHE A 5 16.73 -30.89 77.70
CA PHE A 5 16.80 -31.57 76.44
C PHE A 5 16.86 -30.54 75.32
N TYR A 6 17.94 -30.51 74.57
CA TYR A 6 18.00 -29.78 73.29
C TYR A 6 17.48 -30.65 72.17
N SER A 7 16.37 -30.26 71.59
CA SER A 7 15.83 -30.85 70.35
C SER A 7 16.43 -30.12 69.15
N LEU A 8 17.23 -30.83 68.38
CA LEU A 8 17.84 -30.34 67.14
C LEU A 8 16.87 -30.59 65.98
N SER A 9 16.11 -29.55 65.58
CA SER A 9 15.26 -29.60 64.38
C SER A 9 16.11 -29.38 63.11
N LEU A 10 16.32 -30.43 62.36
CA LEU A 10 16.97 -30.38 61.04
C LEU A 10 15.93 -29.88 60.01
N LEU A 11 16.00 -28.61 59.61
CA LEU A 11 15.23 -28.05 58.51
C LEU A 11 15.88 -28.47 57.16
N LEU A 12 15.28 -29.42 56.48
CA LEU A 12 15.62 -29.77 55.10
C LEU A 12 15.03 -28.66 54.20
N PHE A 13 15.87 -27.77 53.70
CA PHE A 13 15.53 -26.87 52.58
C PHE A 13 15.60 -27.67 51.30
N PHE A 14 14.47 -28.11 50.77
CA PHE A 14 14.36 -28.50 49.37
C PHE A 14 14.47 -27.23 48.51
N PHE A 15 15.63 -26.98 47.97
CA PHE A 15 15.76 -26.08 46.81
C PHE A 15 15.08 -26.79 45.66
N LEU A 16 13.85 -26.37 45.33
CA LEU A 16 13.27 -26.57 44.01
C LEU A 16 14.12 -25.72 43.05
N CYS A 17 15.11 -26.35 42.43
CA CYS A 17 15.75 -25.79 41.26
C CYS A 17 14.67 -25.87 40.14
N GLU A 18 13.87 -24.82 39.97
CA GLU A 18 13.20 -24.60 38.69
C GLU A 18 14.32 -24.50 37.68
N GLU A 19 14.51 -25.55 36.91
CA GLU A 19 15.31 -25.43 35.65
C GLU A 19 14.65 -24.31 34.88
N LEU A 20 15.30 -23.15 34.82
CA LEU A 20 15.02 -22.10 33.84
C LEU A 20 15.20 -22.75 32.46
N ARG A 21 14.15 -23.38 31.96
CA ARG A 21 14.12 -23.81 30.57
C ARG A 21 14.28 -22.56 29.73
N ALA A 22 15.35 -22.52 28.97
CA ALA A 22 15.56 -21.49 28.00
C ALA A 22 14.36 -21.42 27.06
N ASP A 23 13.74 -20.26 27.01
CA ASP A 23 12.64 -20.03 26.09
C ASP A 23 13.21 -19.90 24.67
N THR A 24 13.15 -21.01 23.94
CA THR A 24 13.41 -20.98 22.49
C THR A 24 12.06 -20.95 21.78
N VAL A 25 11.81 -19.86 21.05
CA VAL A 25 10.52 -19.60 20.42
C VAL A 25 10.70 -19.22 18.95
N ILE A 26 9.65 -19.40 18.17
CA ILE A 26 9.59 -18.95 16.79
C ILE A 26 8.97 -17.57 16.74
N THR A 27 9.63 -16.69 16.00
CA THR A 27 9.20 -15.32 15.73
C THR A 27 9.19 -15.03 14.22
N GLU A 28 8.59 -13.93 13.82
CA GLU A 28 8.62 -13.39 12.43
C GLU A 28 8.31 -14.42 11.34
N ILE A 29 7.18 -15.11 11.44
CA ILE A 29 6.76 -16.01 10.37
C ILE A 29 6.27 -15.23 9.15
N ARG A 30 6.82 -15.57 7.96
CA ARG A 30 6.57 -14.84 6.70
C ARG A 30 6.24 -15.78 5.56
N THR A 31 5.42 -15.33 4.63
CA THR A 31 5.12 -16.00 3.36
C THR A 31 5.60 -15.10 2.22
N GLU A 32 6.50 -15.59 1.35
CA GLU A 32 7.18 -14.81 0.30
C GLU A 32 7.85 -13.53 0.87
N GLN A 33 8.42 -13.63 2.08
CA GLN A 33 9.01 -12.54 2.86
C GLN A 33 8.01 -11.43 3.30
N LEU A 34 6.72 -11.64 3.12
CA LEU A 34 5.67 -10.72 3.53
C LEU A 34 4.97 -11.23 4.79
N VAL A 35 4.46 -10.30 5.60
CA VAL A 35 3.63 -10.61 6.78
C VAL A 35 2.18 -10.74 6.34
N ALA A 36 1.59 -11.92 6.51
CA ALA A 36 0.19 -12.21 6.20
C ALA A 36 -0.29 -11.66 4.83
N PRO A 37 0.42 -11.96 3.71
CA PRO A 37 0.12 -11.32 2.43
C PRO A 37 -1.24 -11.70 1.87
N VAL A 38 -1.89 -10.71 1.25
CA VAL A 38 -3.15 -10.89 0.53
C VAL A 38 -2.88 -10.94 -0.97
N GLY A 39 -3.26 -12.03 -1.61
CA GLY A 39 -3.31 -12.15 -3.07
C GLY A 39 -1.98 -12.44 -3.76
N ILE A 40 -1.13 -13.32 -3.20
CA ILE A 40 0.11 -13.77 -3.86
C ILE A 40 -0.19 -14.76 -5.00
N ASP A 41 0.65 -14.79 -6.03
CA ASP A 41 0.45 -15.67 -7.20
C ASP A 41 1.53 -16.75 -7.38
N ALA A 42 2.39 -16.95 -6.37
CA ALA A 42 3.33 -18.06 -6.34
C ALA A 42 2.58 -19.40 -6.14
N PRO A 43 2.65 -20.37 -7.08
CA PRO A 43 1.91 -21.64 -6.94
C PRO A 43 2.36 -22.48 -5.75
N ALA A 44 3.62 -22.37 -5.35
CA ALA A 44 4.20 -22.97 -4.15
C ALA A 44 4.88 -21.87 -3.33
N PRO A 45 4.13 -21.13 -2.50
CA PRO A 45 4.68 -20.02 -1.72
C PRO A 45 5.78 -20.50 -0.78
N ARG A 46 6.80 -19.66 -0.58
CA ARG A 46 7.92 -19.98 0.30
C ARG A 46 7.67 -19.42 1.70
N LEU A 47 7.88 -20.26 2.68
CA LEU A 47 7.65 -19.96 4.09
C LEU A 47 9.00 -19.68 4.78
N SER A 48 9.01 -18.75 5.70
CA SER A 48 10.21 -18.39 6.46
C SER A 48 9.84 -18.04 7.90
N TRP A 49 10.76 -18.31 8.82
CA TRP A 49 10.60 -17.98 10.23
C TRP A 49 11.96 -17.72 10.90
N GLN A 50 11.93 -17.02 12.01
CA GLN A 50 13.10 -16.81 12.86
C GLN A 50 12.96 -17.57 14.18
N ILE A 51 14.08 -17.99 14.74
CA ILE A 51 14.17 -18.62 16.05
C ILE A 51 14.89 -17.68 16.98
N THR A 52 14.28 -17.36 18.11
CA THR A 52 14.88 -16.56 19.19
C THR A 52 15.07 -17.46 20.42
N SER A 53 16.24 -17.42 21.04
CA SER A 53 16.55 -18.18 22.24
C SER A 53 17.32 -17.33 23.24
N THR A 54 17.10 -17.59 24.53
CA THR A 54 17.92 -17.03 25.62
C THR A 54 19.26 -17.76 25.76
N GLU A 55 19.40 -18.96 25.17
CA GLU A 55 20.66 -19.70 25.09
C GLU A 55 21.46 -19.34 23.84
N ARG A 56 22.77 -19.51 23.91
CA ARG A 56 23.68 -19.35 22.78
C ARG A 56 23.86 -20.68 22.03
N ASN A 57 24.22 -20.59 20.74
CA ASN A 57 24.51 -21.74 19.88
C ASN A 57 23.31 -22.70 19.70
N VAL A 58 22.09 -22.22 19.83
CA VAL A 58 20.90 -22.98 19.49
C VAL A 58 20.76 -23.01 17.98
N MET A 59 20.77 -24.20 17.40
CA MET A 59 20.68 -24.45 15.96
C MET A 59 19.43 -25.27 15.67
N GLN A 60 18.74 -24.93 14.57
CA GLN A 60 17.64 -25.75 14.07
C GLN A 60 18.20 -27.07 13.51
N THR A 61 17.53 -28.18 13.82
CA THR A 61 17.82 -29.51 13.29
C THR A 61 16.65 -30.07 12.49
N GLY A 62 15.47 -29.46 12.61
CA GLY A 62 14.29 -29.85 11.87
C GLY A 62 13.13 -28.89 12.10
N TYR A 63 12.07 -29.09 11.34
CA TYR A 63 10.82 -28.33 11.47
C TYR A 63 9.59 -29.22 11.24
N HIS A 64 8.42 -28.70 11.62
CA HIS A 64 7.10 -29.26 11.31
C HIS A 64 6.17 -28.11 10.94
N ILE A 65 5.65 -28.10 9.72
CA ILE A 65 4.74 -27.08 9.22
C ILE A 65 3.34 -27.66 9.08
N LEU A 66 2.35 -26.90 9.53
CA LEU A 66 0.94 -27.18 9.28
C LEU A 66 0.32 -26.04 8.48
N VAL A 67 -0.39 -26.38 7.40
CA VAL A 67 -1.18 -25.44 6.61
C VAL A 67 -2.62 -25.93 6.52
N SER A 68 -3.56 -25.07 6.85
CA SER A 68 -4.99 -25.40 6.93
C SER A 68 -5.87 -24.47 6.13
N SER A 69 -7.04 -24.96 5.72
CA SER A 69 -8.06 -24.18 5.01
C SER A 69 -8.89 -23.28 5.94
N SER A 70 -8.77 -23.43 7.25
CA SER A 70 -9.42 -22.55 8.23
C SER A 70 -8.65 -22.47 9.55
N PRO A 71 -8.85 -21.39 10.34
CA PRO A 71 -8.24 -21.23 11.65
C PRO A 71 -8.65 -22.34 12.63
N GLU A 72 -9.90 -22.81 12.57
CA GLU A 72 -10.46 -23.81 13.47
C GLU A 72 -9.73 -25.17 13.29
N LYS A 73 -9.43 -25.56 12.05
CA LYS A 73 -8.63 -26.75 11.77
C LYS A 73 -7.20 -26.58 12.25
N LEU A 74 -6.56 -25.43 11.95
CA LEU A 74 -5.19 -25.16 12.38
C LEU A 74 -5.05 -25.20 13.91
N ASN A 75 -6.05 -24.68 14.65
CA ASN A 75 -6.08 -24.71 16.11
C ASN A 75 -6.18 -26.14 16.66
N LYS A 76 -6.79 -27.06 15.92
CA LYS A 76 -6.84 -28.50 16.25
C LYS A 76 -5.60 -29.27 15.79
N ASN A 77 -4.58 -28.58 15.25
CA ASN A 77 -3.41 -29.16 14.62
C ASN A 77 -3.73 -30.04 13.38
N GLU A 78 -4.79 -29.70 12.64
CA GLU A 78 -5.16 -30.36 11.40
C GLU A 78 -4.60 -29.58 10.20
N GLY A 79 -3.54 -30.07 9.58
CA GLY A 79 -2.95 -29.54 8.35
C GLY A 79 -3.63 -30.11 7.10
N ASP A 80 -4.91 -29.79 6.87
CA ASP A 80 -5.69 -30.39 5.78
C ASP A 80 -5.22 -29.96 4.38
N LEU A 81 -4.44 -28.88 4.27
CA LEU A 81 -3.76 -28.46 3.04
C LEU A 81 -2.33 -28.98 2.97
N TRP A 82 -1.61 -28.95 4.09
CA TRP A 82 -0.27 -29.52 4.21
C TRP A 82 0.06 -29.82 5.66
N ASP A 83 0.48 -31.03 5.89
CA ASP A 83 1.16 -31.48 7.11
C ASP A 83 2.52 -32.02 6.66
N SER A 84 3.60 -31.31 6.95
CA SER A 84 4.95 -31.74 6.54
C SER A 84 5.47 -32.92 7.36
N GLY A 85 4.84 -33.25 8.50
CA GLY A 85 5.47 -34.03 9.52
C GLY A 85 6.78 -33.40 9.99
N LYS A 86 7.57 -34.17 10.71
CA LYS A 86 8.93 -33.78 11.11
C LYS A 86 9.89 -33.90 9.92
N VAL A 87 10.41 -32.78 9.46
CA VAL A 87 11.42 -32.70 8.40
C VAL A 87 12.77 -32.41 9.04
N GLN A 88 13.80 -33.20 8.73
CA GLN A 88 15.18 -32.96 9.16
C GLN A 88 15.80 -31.95 8.22
N SER A 89 16.00 -30.70 8.67
CA SER A 89 16.59 -29.60 7.90
C SER A 89 16.99 -28.44 8.81
N GLU A 90 18.09 -27.79 8.48
CA GLU A 90 18.54 -26.54 9.10
C GLU A 90 17.85 -25.32 8.48
N ASP A 91 17.12 -25.48 7.37
CA ASP A 91 16.46 -24.40 6.65
C ASP A 91 15.30 -23.83 7.46
N SER A 92 15.30 -22.54 7.69
CA SER A 92 14.19 -21.75 8.25
C SER A 92 13.74 -20.62 7.34
N GLN A 93 14.32 -20.55 6.14
CA GLN A 93 14.01 -19.53 5.13
C GLN A 93 13.74 -20.17 3.77
N TRP A 94 12.80 -19.59 3.05
CA TRP A 94 12.47 -20.00 1.68
C TRP A 94 12.01 -21.45 1.54
N VAL A 95 11.45 -22.06 2.60
CA VAL A 95 10.92 -23.43 2.57
C VAL A 95 9.69 -23.47 1.66
N PRO A 96 9.72 -24.17 0.51
CA PRO A 96 8.60 -24.19 -0.41
C PRO A 96 7.42 -24.95 0.15
N TYR A 97 6.21 -24.42 -0.04
CA TYR A 97 4.98 -25.14 0.23
C TYR A 97 4.89 -26.40 -0.66
N ALA A 98 4.71 -27.55 -0.05
CA ALA A 98 4.66 -28.86 -0.73
C ALA A 98 3.35 -29.62 -0.48
N GLY A 99 2.28 -28.91 -0.14
CA GLY A 99 0.96 -29.49 0.10
C GLY A 99 0.07 -29.61 -1.12
N LYS A 100 -1.24 -29.62 -0.89
CA LYS A 100 -2.25 -29.69 -1.94
C LYS A 100 -2.18 -28.48 -2.88
N GLN A 101 -2.54 -28.67 -4.16
CA GLN A 101 -2.58 -27.59 -5.14
C GLN A 101 -3.47 -26.43 -4.67
N LEU A 102 -2.90 -25.23 -4.65
CA LEU A 102 -3.59 -23.99 -4.28
C LEU A 102 -4.44 -23.47 -5.45
N LYS A 103 -5.54 -22.79 -5.11
CA LYS A 103 -6.50 -22.22 -6.08
C LYS A 103 -6.56 -20.72 -5.94
N SER A 104 -6.97 -20.04 -7.02
CA SER A 104 -7.21 -18.59 -6.98
C SER A 104 -8.15 -18.20 -5.84
N ASN A 105 -7.85 -17.09 -5.17
CA ASN A 105 -8.58 -16.53 -4.03
C ASN A 105 -8.63 -17.45 -2.78
N MET A 106 -7.84 -18.53 -2.75
CA MET A 106 -7.81 -19.45 -1.62
C MET A 106 -7.10 -18.81 -0.43
N ARG A 107 -7.70 -18.93 0.75
CA ARG A 107 -7.10 -18.50 2.03
C ARG A 107 -6.44 -19.71 2.71
N CYS A 108 -5.21 -19.51 3.17
CA CYS A 108 -4.40 -20.52 3.82
C CYS A 108 -3.92 -20.00 5.18
N TYR A 109 -4.04 -20.80 6.21
CA TYR A 109 -3.59 -20.52 7.57
C TYR A 109 -2.47 -21.48 7.93
N TRP A 110 -1.41 -21.00 8.56
CA TRP A 110 -0.27 -21.83 8.85
C TRP A 110 0.43 -21.49 10.15
N LYS A 111 1.15 -22.47 10.65
CA LYS A 111 2.05 -22.36 11.79
C LYS A 111 3.20 -23.34 11.62
N VAL A 112 4.28 -23.13 12.36
CA VAL A 112 5.48 -23.95 12.32
C VAL A 112 5.97 -24.24 13.74
N LYS A 113 6.62 -25.37 13.90
CA LYS A 113 7.36 -25.79 15.08
C LYS A 113 8.76 -26.15 14.62
N SER A 114 9.79 -25.77 15.38
CA SER A 114 11.19 -26.13 15.11
C SER A 114 11.70 -27.13 16.15
N TYR A 115 12.54 -28.02 15.68
CA TYR A 115 13.38 -28.90 16.51
C TYR A 115 14.77 -28.29 16.52
N THR A 116 15.35 -28.13 17.70
CA THR A 116 16.65 -27.46 17.86
C THR A 116 17.60 -28.30 18.71
N THR A 117 18.86 -27.90 18.77
CA THR A 117 19.85 -28.51 19.67
C THR A 117 19.48 -28.34 21.15
N ALA A 118 18.64 -27.35 21.50
CA ALA A 118 18.12 -27.12 22.85
C ALA A 118 16.75 -27.77 23.11
N GLY A 119 16.20 -28.49 22.13
CA GLY A 119 14.91 -29.13 22.22
C GLY A 119 13.89 -28.63 21.18
N GLU A 120 12.64 -28.98 21.43
CA GLU A 120 11.50 -28.64 20.54
C GLU A 120 10.87 -27.30 20.97
N THR A 121 10.60 -26.39 20.02
CA THR A 121 9.87 -25.15 20.30
C THR A 121 8.37 -25.42 20.49
N PRO A 122 7.63 -24.55 21.16
CA PRO A 122 6.18 -24.51 20.98
C PRO A 122 5.83 -24.22 19.51
N TRP A 123 4.57 -24.44 19.11
CA TRP A 123 4.07 -23.94 17.84
C TRP A 123 4.17 -22.40 17.79
N SER A 124 4.56 -21.86 16.65
CA SER A 124 4.48 -20.41 16.42
C SER A 124 3.06 -19.88 16.60
N THR A 125 2.90 -18.60 16.73
CA THR A 125 1.63 -17.94 16.40
C THR A 125 1.20 -18.33 15.00
N SER A 126 -0.11 -18.34 14.73
CA SER A 126 -0.61 -18.60 13.37
C SER A 126 -0.47 -17.36 12.50
N SER A 127 -0.14 -17.56 11.22
CA SER A 127 -0.22 -16.57 10.17
C SER A 127 -1.11 -17.05 9.03
N MET A 128 -1.35 -16.20 8.05
CA MET A 128 -2.17 -16.53 6.89
C MET A 128 -1.57 -15.95 5.63
N TRP A 129 -1.96 -16.49 4.50
CA TRP A 129 -1.87 -15.82 3.21
C TRP A 129 -3.11 -16.09 2.37
N THR A 130 -3.38 -15.28 1.38
CA THR A 130 -4.36 -15.60 0.36
C THR A 130 -3.71 -15.68 -1.01
N MET A 131 -4.23 -16.56 -1.84
CA MET A 131 -3.83 -16.65 -3.23
C MET A 131 -4.48 -15.53 -4.03
N GLY A 132 -3.75 -14.96 -4.96
CA GLY A 132 -4.26 -14.05 -5.98
C GLY A 132 -4.98 -14.79 -7.12
N LEU A 133 -5.07 -14.15 -8.26
CA LEU A 133 -5.69 -14.73 -9.46
C LEU A 133 -4.61 -15.45 -10.28
N LEU A 134 -4.56 -16.77 -10.18
CA LEU A 134 -3.50 -17.62 -10.73
C LEU A 134 -3.55 -17.78 -12.26
N SER A 135 -4.58 -17.28 -12.92
CA SER A 135 -4.71 -17.36 -14.37
C SER A 135 -5.60 -16.23 -14.91
N GLU A 136 -5.35 -15.85 -16.18
CA GLU A 136 -6.05 -14.75 -16.85
C GLU A 136 -7.57 -14.96 -16.92
N ASN A 137 -8.04 -16.21 -17.08
CA ASN A 137 -9.47 -16.51 -17.13
C ASN A 137 -10.21 -16.31 -15.81
N ARG A 138 -9.51 -16.07 -14.71
CA ARG A 138 -10.10 -15.69 -13.43
C ARG A 138 -10.43 -14.20 -13.33
N TRP A 139 -9.87 -13.39 -14.20
CA TRP A 139 -10.26 -12.01 -14.33
C TRP A 139 -11.60 -11.90 -15.06
N LYS A 140 -12.65 -11.46 -14.35
CA LYS A 140 -13.96 -11.14 -14.92
C LYS A 140 -14.00 -9.71 -15.46
N GLY A 141 -13.30 -8.80 -14.77
CA GLY A 141 -13.16 -7.42 -15.20
C GLY A 141 -12.42 -7.30 -16.53
N VAL A 142 -12.76 -6.26 -17.28
CA VAL A 142 -12.05 -5.84 -18.49
C VAL A 142 -11.27 -4.56 -18.18
N TRP A 143 -10.29 -4.23 -19.01
CA TRP A 143 -9.59 -2.96 -18.92
C TRP A 143 -10.52 -1.83 -19.33
N ILE A 144 -10.71 -0.87 -18.43
CA ILE A 144 -11.56 0.30 -18.62
C ILE A 144 -10.77 1.60 -18.38
N GLY A 145 -11.20 2.64 -19.06
CA GLY A 145 -10.63 3.97 -19.01
C GLY A 145 -11.23 4.84 -20.10
N MET A 146 -10.47 5.85 -20.54
CA MET A 146 -10.83 6.66 -21.67
C MET A 146 -9.55 7.17 -22.34
N ASP A 147 -9.28 6.70 -23.55
CA ASP A 147 -8.05 7.00 -24.31
C ASP A 147 -8.15 8.32 -25.05
N LYS A 148 -8.36 9.42 -24.28
CA LYS A 148 -8.36 10.79 -24.83
C LYS A 148 -7.93 11.83 -23.78
N ALA A 149 -7.42 12.95 -24.26
CA ALA A 149 -7.32 14.19 -23.51
C ALA A 149 -8.69 14.86 -23.37
N PHE A 150 -8.88 15.68 -22.33
CA PHE A 150 -10.03 16.54 -22.11
C PHE A 150 -9.63 18.00 -22.39
N GLU A 151 -10.60 18.90 -22.46
CA GLU A 151 -10.39 20.31 -22.83
C GLU A 151 -9.36 21.05 -21.98
N TRP A 152 -9.25 20.65 -20.71
CA TRP A 152 -8.31 21.22 -19.75
C TRP A 152 -6.96 20.47 -19.69
N ASP A 153 -6.83 19.32 -20.37
CA ASP A 153 -5.55 18.63 -20.53
C ASP A 153 -4.70 19.30 -21.61
N SER A 154 -3.41 19.16 -21.54
CA SER A 154 -2.47 19.61 -22.55
C SER A 154 -1.49 18.50 -22.91
N GLU A 155 -1.46 18.09 -24.15
CA GLU A 155 -0.57 17.06 -24.68
C GLU A 155 0.66 17.65 -25.40
N THR A 156 1.08 18.85 -24.99
CA THR A 156 2.30 19.49 -25.50
C THR A 156 3.56 18.89 -24.87
N GLN A 157 4.73 19.42 -25.22
CA GLN A 157 6.02 19.07 -24.59
C GLN A 157 5.97 19.07 -23.05
N TRP A 158 5.14 19.91 -22.47
CA TRP A 158 4.90 20.04 -21.03
C TRP A 158 3.52 19.51 -20.67
N SER A 159 3.20 18.31 -21.14
CA SER A 159 1.88 17.75 -20.97
C SER A 159 1.36 17.87 -19.54
N ARG A 160 0.12 18.30 -19.41
CA ARG A 160 -0.64 18.35 -18.17
C ARG A 160 -1.83 17.42 -18.36
N LEU A 161 -1.82 16.29 -17.69
CA LEU A 161 -2.92 15.33 -17.72
C LEU A 161 -3.56 15.23 -16.35
N SER A 162 -4.84 15.58 -16.27
CA SER A 162 -5.63 15.47 -15.04
C SER A 162 -5.83 14.03 -14.61
N ALA A 163 -6.01 13.78 -13.32
CA ALA A 163 -6.36 12.46 -12.82
C ALA A 163 -7.75 12.03 -13.35
N ARG A 164 -7.95 10.72 -13.47
CA ARG A 164 -9.23 10.13 -13.87
C ARG A 164 -9.91 9.55 -12.65
N TYR A 165 -11.16 9.92 -12.44
CA TYR A 165 -12.01 9.45 -11.35
C TYR A 165 -13.02 8.49 -11.93
N LEU A 166 -13.05 7.27 -11.43
CA LEU A 166 -13.98 6.23 -11.86
C LEU A 166 -14.82 5.79 -10.69
N ARG A 167 -16.12 5.54 -10.91
CA ARG A 167 -16.99 5.01 -9.87
C ARG A 167 -18.04 4.05 -10.39
N LYS A 168 -18.53 3.20 -9.49
CA LYS A 168 -19.65 2.29 -9.71
C LYS A 168 -20.38 2.05 -8.40
N GLU A 169 -21.69 2.09 -8.41
CA GLU A 169 -22.51 1.53 -7.33
C GLU A 169 -22.89 0.09 -7.63
N PHE A 170 -23.02 -0.73 -6.59
CA PHE A 170 -23.37 -2.13 -6.71
C PHE A 170 -24.14 -2.61 -5.47
N MET A 171 -24.76 -3.77 -5.59
CA MET A 171 -25.55 -4.40 -4.52
C MET A 171 -24.81 -5.61 -3.96
N VAL A 172 -24.90 -5.80 -2.64
CA VAL A 172 -24.50 -7.02 -1.94
C VAL A 172 -25.75 -7.58 -1.27
N GLY A 173 -26.31 -8.64 -1.83
CA GLY A 173 -27.66 -9.11 -1.47
C GLY A 173 -27.72 -10.06 -0.28
N LYS A 174 -26.56 -10.54 0.22
CA LYS A 174 -26.50 -11.56 1.26
C LYS A 174 -25.45 -11.21 2.33
N PRO A 175 -25.49 -11.84 3.51
CA PRO A 175 -24.45 -11.69 4.52
C PRO A 175 -23.07 -12.10 3.97
N VAL A 176 -22.11 -11.20 4.06
CA VAL A 176 -20.73 -11.38 3.54
C VAL A 176 -19.91 -12.17 4.54
N LYS A 177 -19.36 -13.28 4.09
CA LYS A 177 -18.36 -14.04 4.83
C LYS A 177 -16.96 -13.44 4.63
N GLN A 178 -16.64 -13.10 3.38
CA GLN A 178 -15.35 -12.56 2.99
C GLN A 178 -15.47 -11.81 1.67
N ALA A 179 -14.65 -10.76 1.52
CA ALA A 179 -14.55 -10.03 0.25
C ALA A 179 -13.08 -9.67 -0.03
N THR A 180 -12.62 -10.01 -1.22
CA THR A 180 -11.26 -9.71 -1.69
C THR A 180 -11.33 -8.92 -2.99
N ILE A 181 -10.65 -7.76 -3.03
CA ILE A 181 -10.53 -6.96 -4.23
C ILE A 181 -9.15 -7.12 -4.85
N HIS A 182 -9.10 -7.32 -6.16
CA HIS A 182 -7.88 -7.34 -6.98
C HIS A 182 -7.96 -6.17 -7.96
N ILE A 183 -6.95 -5.31 -7.96
CA ILE A 183 -6.90 -4.13 -8.83
C ILE A 183 -5.55 -3.97 -9.49
N ALA A 184 -5.56 -3.79 -10.81
CA ALA A 184 -4.40 -3.40 -11.61
C ALA A 184 -4.62 -1.99 -12.15
N GLY A 185 -3.71 -1.07 -11.85
CA GLY A 185 -3.64 0.26 -12.42
C GLY A 185 -2.53 0.34 -13.45
N LEU A 186 -2.80 0.87 -14.62
CA LEU A 186 -1.81 1.35 -15.57
C LEU A 186 -1.71 2.87 -15.41
N GLY A 187 -0.65 3.31 -14.78
CA GLY A 187 -0.50 4.53 -14.01
C GLY A 187 -0.52 4.21 -12.51
N LEU A 188 -0.83 5.19 -11.71
CA LEU A 188 -1.01 5.06 -10.26
C LEU A 188 -2.51 5.02 -9.93
N TYR A 189 -2.88 4.47 -8.77
CA TYR A 189 -4.27 4.51 -8.33
C TYR A 189 -4.42 4.72 -6.82
N GLU A 190 -5.55 5.31 -6.44
CA GLU A 190 -6.14 5.20 -5.11
C GLU A 190 -7.51 4.53 -5.22
N LEU A 191 -7.79 3.61 -4.30
CA LEU A 191 -9.03 2.83 -4.27
C LEU A 191 -9.85 3.19 -3.03
N PHE A 192 -11.17 3.29 -3.22
CA PHE A 192 -12.12 3.60 -2.16
C PHE A 192 -13.32 2.67 -2.21
N ILE A 193 -13.83 2.29 -1.04
CA ILE A 193 -15.12 1.61 -0.87
C ILE A 193 -15.95 2.42 0.13
N ASN A 194 -17.16 2.81 -0.24
CA ASN A 194 -18.09 3.58 0.60
C ASN A 194 -17.46 4.86 1.19
N GLY A 195 -16.57 5.50 0.46
CA GLY A 195 -15.85 6.71 0.88
C GLY A 195 -14.62 6.45 1.75
N GLN A 196 -14.32 5.20 2.09
CA GLN A 196 -13.13 4.83 2.86
C GLN A 196 -12.01 4.38 1.91
N ARG A 197 -10.78 4.88 2.13
CA ARG A 197 -9.61 4.46 1.36
C ARG A 197 -9.25 3.02 1.69
N VAL A 198 -8.93 2.24 0.65
CA VAL A 198 -8.53 0.84 0.79
C VAL A 198 -7.01 0.75 0.86
N GLY A 199 -6.52 0.21 1.97
CA GLY A 199 -5.09 0.04 2.23
C GLY A 199 -4.35 1.34 2.58
N GLU A 200 -3.07 1.21 2.90
CA GLU A 200 -2.18 2.31 3.32
C GLU A 200 -1.15 2.68 2.26
N GLN A 201 -1.07 1.89 1.20
CA GLN A 201 -0.08 2.09 0.14
C GLN A 201 -0.25 3.45 -0.54
N VAL A 202 0.88 4.03 -0.92
CA VAL A 202 0.96 5.22 -1.76
C VAL A 202 1.67 4.88 -3.05
N LEU A 203 1.46 5.66 -4.10
CA LEU A 203 2.13 5.50 -5.40
C LEU A 203 2.04 4.07 -5.97
N ALA A 204 0.94 3.39 -5.74
CA ALA A 204 0.70 2.02 -6.21
C ALA A 204 0.02 2.00 -7.60
N PRO A 205 0.28 0.94 -8.39
CA PRO A 205 1.26 -0.11 -8.20
C PRO A 205 2.68 0.36 -8.54
N VAL A 206 3.70 -0.39 -8.11
CA VAL A 206 5.09 -0.16 -8.53
C VAL A 206 5.20 -0.25 -10.06
N PRO A 207 5.90 0.69 -10.73
CA PRO A 207 6.04 0.67 -12.18
C PRO A 207 6.92 -0.49 -12.66
N THR A 208 6.57 -1.04 -13.82
CA THR A 208 7.28 -2.15 -14.47
C THR A 208 7.51 -1.87 -15.95
N ASP A 209 8.15 -2.77 -16.67
CA ASP A 209 8.02 -2.80 -18.14
C ASP A 209 6.64 -3.39 -18.48
N TYR A 210 5.67 -2.52 -18.71
CA TYR A 210 4.28 -2.89 -18.96
C TYR A 210 4.07 -3.81 -20.18
N ARG A 211 5.08 -3.96 -21.02
CA ARG A 211 5.06 -4.94 -22.15
C ARG A 211 5.35 -6.36 -21.66
N LYS A 212 5.96 -6.52 -20.48
CA LYS A 212 6.34 -7.80 -19.89
C LYS A 212 5.47 -8.16 -18.70
N THR A 213 5.30 -7.24 -17.77
CA THR A 213 4.62 -7.47 -16.49
C THR A 213 3.73 -6.28 -16.14
N ILE A 214 2.51 -6.57 -15.72
CA ILE A 214 1.58 -5.60 -15.14
C ILE A 214 1.27 -6.08 -13.72
N LEU A 215 1.57 -5.28 -12.70
CA LEU A 215 1.31 -5.66 -11.33
C LEU A 215 -0.13 -5.32 -10.92
N TYR A 216 -0.73 -6.20 -10.11
CA TYR A 216 -1.97 -5.95 -9.40
C TYR A 216 -1.79 -6.11 -7.90
N ASN A 217 -2.52 -5.32 -7.13
CA ASN A 217 -2.61 -5.45 -5.68
C ASN A 217 -3.91 -6.15 -5.29
N SER A 218 -3.91 -6.77 -4.11
CA SER A 218 -5.08 -7.43 -3.54
C SER A 218 -5.29 -6.97 -2.11
N PHE A 219 -6.56 -6.78 -1.72
CA PHE A 219 -6.93 -6.32 -0.39
C PHE A 219 -8.12 -7.10 0.14
N ASP A 220 -8.10 -7.43 1.43
CA ASP A 220 -9.30 -7.85 2.16
C ASP A 220 -10.15 -6.60 2.43
N VAL A 221 -11.36 -6.57 1.91
CA VAL A 221 -12.28 -5.45 2.04
C VAL A 221 -13.59 -5.86 2.72
N THR A 222 -13.58 -7.00 3.41
CA THR A 222 -14.75 -7.58 4.06
C THR A 222 -15.44 -6.58 4.98
N SER A 223 -14.69 -5.89 5.83
CA SER A 223 -15.22 -4.91 6.80
C SER A 223 -15.69 -3.59 6.18
N LEU A 224 -15.36 -3.33 4.91
CA LEU A 224 -15.75 -2.10 4.22
C LEU A 224 -17.09 -2.23 3.47
N LEU A 225 -17.57 -3.45 3.29
CA LEU A 225 -18.83 -3.70 2.60
C LEU A 225 -20.01 -3.63 3.57
N THR A 226 -21.11 -3.09 3.08
CA THR A 226 -22.42 -3.15 3.73
C THR A 226 -23.32 -4.12 3.00
N GLN A 227 -24.22 -4.77 3.72
CA GLN A 227 -25.34 -5.47 3.07
C GLN A 227 -26.22 -4.42 2.38
N ASN A 228 -26.59 -4.65 1.14
CA ASN A 228 -27.32 -3.80 0.21
C ASN A 228 -26.40 -2.93 -0.69
N LYS A 229 -26.59 -1.60 -0.71
CA LYS A 229 -25.85 -0.70 -1.61
C LYS A 229 -24.43 -0.46 -1.15
N ASN A 230 -23.52 -0.43 -2.10
CA ASN A 230 -22.12 -0.07 -1.91
C ASN A 230 -21.65 0.78 -3.11
N ALA A 231 -20.56 1.51 -2.92
CA ALA A 231 -19.90 2.27 -3.97
C ALA A 231 -18.39 1.98 -3.99
N ILE A 232 -17.85 1.77 -5.19
CA ILE A 232 -16.40 1.74 -5.43
C ILE A 232 -16.03 3.03 -6.14
N GLY A 233 -14.96 3.69 -5.67
CA GLY A 233 -14.31 4.81 -6.33
C GLY A 233 -12.85 4.50 -6.59
N VAL A 234 -12.34 4.90 -7.75
CA VAL A 234 -10.91 4.78 -8.11
C VAL A 234 -10.45 6.09 -8.70
N THR A 235 -9.38 6.67 -8.16
CA THR A 235 -8.67 7.77 -8.78
C THR A 235 -7.42 7.22 -9.48
N LEU A 236 -7.20 7.58 -10.74
CA LEU A 236 -6.04 7.17 -11.51
C LEU A 236 -5.12 8.38 -11.75
N GLY A 237 -3.85 8.24 -11.35
CA GLY A 237 -2.76 9.15 -11.67
C GLY A 237 -1.90 8.64 -12.82
N ASN A 238 -1.07 9.52 -13.36
CA ASN A 238 -0.27 9.26 -14.56
C ASN A 238 0.84 8.23 -14.32
N GLY A 239 1.57 8.34 -13.21
CA GLY A 239 2.75 7.54 -12.93
C GLY A 239 3.71 7.51 -14.12
N ARG A 240 4.35 6.37 -14.33
CA ARG A 240 5.22 6.12 -15.50
C ARG A 240 4.50 5.54 -16.70
N PHE A 241 3.18 5.40 -16.64
CA PHE A 241 2.40 4.90 -17.77
C PHE A 241 2.12 6.00 -18.80
N TYR A 242 1.74 7.20 -18.34
CA TYR A 242 1.62 8.39 -19.18
C TYR A 242 2.79 9.32 -18.93
N THR A 243 3.73 9.35 -19.87
CA THR A 243 4.93 10.18 -19.74
C THR A 243 4.71 11.53 -20.41
N MET A 244 4.94 12.59 -19.67
CA MET A 244 4.72 13.96 -20.09
C MET A 244 5.68 14.48 -21.15
N ARG A 245 6.93 14.01 -21.11
CA ARG A 245 7.99 14.55 -21.93
C ARG A 245 8.26 13.68 -23.12
N GLN A 246 7.37 13.69 -24.08
CA GLN A 246 7.46 12.89 -25.28
C GLN A 246 8.74 13.15 -26.08
N ASN A 247 9.35 14.33 -25.94
CA ASN A 247 10.58 14.72 -26.62
C ASN A 247 11.87 14.40 -25.84
N TYR A 248 11.77 13.98 -24.56
CA TYR A 248 12.94 13.71 -23.75
C TYR A 248 13.46 12.29 -23.96
N LYS A 249 14.36 12.14 -24.96
CA LYS A 249 14.99 10.85 -25.28
C LYS A 249 13.96 9.70 -25.35
N PRO A 250 13.06 9.69 -26.34
CA PRO A 250 11.90 8.78 -26.42
C PRO A 250 12.28 7.30 -26.36
N TYR A 251 13.53 6.95 -26.64
CA TYR A 251 14.04 5.59 -26.51
C TYR A 251 14.26 5.13 -25.04
N LYS A 252 14.27 6.05 -24.09
CA LYS A 252 14.43 5.73 -22.66
C LYS A 252 13.14 5.72 -21.87
N ILE A 253 12.18 6.56 -22.27
CA ILE A 253 10.89 6.70 -21.59
C ILE A 253 9.79 6.49 -22.60
N ALA A 254 9.11 5.35 -22.53
CA ALA A 254 7.98 5.08 -23.38
C ALA A 254 6.70 5.68 -22.79
N ASN A 255 5.91 6.35 -23.66
CA ASN A 255 4.53 6.68 -23.32
C ASN A 255 3.63 5.51 -23.74
N PHE A 256 2.90 4.93 -22.78
CA PHE A 256 2.00 3.80 -23.00
C PHE A 256 0.54 4.22 -23.18
N GLY A 257 0.24 5.52 -23.08
CA GLY A 257 -1.10 6.08 -23.22
C GLY A 257 -1.73 6.53 -21.91
N TYR A 258 -3.04 6.72 -21.93
CA TYR A 258 -3.78 7.28 -20.80
C TYR A 258 -3.97 6.26 -19.68
N PRO A 259 -4.03 6.72 -18.39
CA PRO A 259 -4.27 5.83 -17.25
C PRO A 259 -5.56 5.02 -17.37
N LYS A 260 -5.51 3.78 -16.96
CA LYS A 260 -6.61 2.81 -17.04
C LYS A 260 -6.52 1.77 -15.93
N MET A 261 -7.60 1.04 -15.70
CA MET A 261 -7.61 0.02 -14.65
C MET A 261 -8.34 -1.26 -15.06
N ARG A 262 -8.07 -2.33 -14.33
CA ARG A 262 -8.83 -3.58 -14.32
C ARG A 262 -9.06 -4.02 -12.87
N LEU A 263 -10.29 -4.46 -12.54
CA LEU A 263 -10.67 -4.75 -11.17
C LEU A 263 -11.60 -5.96 -11.11
N ASN A 264 -11.38 -6.80 -10.09
CA ASN A 264 -12.34 -7.80 -9.60
C ASN A 264 -12.53 -7.59 -8.09
N LEU A 265 -13.75 -7.45 -7.63
CA LEU A 265 -14.14 -7.64 -6.25
C LEU A 265 -14.89 -8.96 -6.14
N ILE A 266 -14.29 -9.94 -5.45
CA ILE A 266 -14.87 -11.26 -5.21
C ILE A 266 -15.50 -11.23 -3.83
N VAL A 267 -16.81 -11.45 -3.75
CA VAL A 267 -17.58 -11.52 -2.51
C VAL A 267 -18.02 -12.95 -2.29
N GLU A 268 -17.62 -13.53 -1.17
CA GLU A 268 -18.04 -14.85 -0.70
C GLU A 268 -19.08 -14.68 0.41
N TYR A 269 -20.17 -15.39 0.32
CA TYR A 269 -21.29 -15.29 1.25
C TYR A 269 -21.27 -16.41 2.29
N GLU A 270 -21.98 -16.17 3.41
CA GLU A 270 -22.14 -17.17 4.48
C GLU A 270 -22.79 -18.48 4.00
N ASP A 271 -23.63 -18.42 2.95
CA ASP A 271 -24.27 -19.60 2.36
C ASP A 271 -23.35 -20.40 1.43
N GLY A 272 -22.07 -20.00 1.32
CA GLY A 272 -21.08 -20.63 0.46
C GLY A 272 -21.14 -20.23 -1.00
N SER A 273 -22.10 -19.40 -1.43
CA SER A 273 -22.15 -18.83 -2.77
C SER A 273 -21.15 -17.68 -2.91
N SER A 274 -20.81 -17.30 -4.13
CA SER A 274 -19.94 -16.15 -4.40
C SER A 274 -20.39 -15.38 -5.62
N GLU A 275 -20.06 -14.08 -5.66
CA GLU A 275 -20.24 -13.24 -6.83
C GLU A 275 -18.97 -12.41 -7.11
N THR A 276 -18.86 -11.86 -8.31
CA THR A 276 -17.77 -10.97 -8.69
C THR A 276 -18.34 -9.67 -9.25
N ILE A 277 -18.06 -8.58 -8.56
CA ILE A 277 -18.25 -7.23 -9.07
C ILE A 277 -16.96 -6.84 -9.82
N ALA A 278 -17.08 -6.48 -11.07
CA ALA A 278 -15.95 -6.30 -11.96
C ALA A 278 -15.91 -4.93 -12.62
N SER A 279 -14.74 -4.56 -13.14
CA SER A 279 -14.61 -3.44 -14.07
C SER A 279 -15.27 -3.82 -15.41
N ASP A 280 -16.32 -3.07 -15.76
CA ASP A 280 -17.13 -3.26 -16.97
C ASP A 280 -17.66 -1.92 -17.48
N LEU A 281 -18.47 -1.93 -18.54
CA LEU A 281 -19.00 -0.72 -19.15
C LEU A 281 -20.09 0.00 -18.34
N SER A 282 -20.49 -0.53 -17.19
CA SER A 282 -21.43 0.15 -16.28
C SER A 282 -20.75 1.18 -15.36
N TRP A 283 -19.42 1.22 -15.36
CA TRP A 283 -18.65 2.24 -14.64
C TRP A 283 -18.79 3.60 -15.34
N LYS A 284 -18.65 4.65 -14.54
CA LYS A 284 -18.57 6.03 -15.03
C LYS A 284 -17.24 6.67 -14.72
N LEU A 285 -16.86 7.66 -15.51
CA LEU A 285 -15.58 8.37 -15.43
C LEU A 285 -15.78 9.87 -15.58
N THR A 286 -15.03 10.62 -14.78
CA THR A 286 -14.77 12.05 -15.03
C THR A 286 -13.27 12.34 -14.90
N ALA A 287 -12.81 13.36 -15.59
CA ALA A 287 -11.48 13.93 -15.43
C ALA A 287 -11.55 15.39 -14.93
N ASP A 288 -12.75 15.94 -14.71
CA ASP A 288 -12.95 17.29 -14.19
C ASP A 288 -12.95 17.31 -12.65
N GLY A 289 -11.99 16.62 -12.06
CA GLY A 289 -11.74 16.63 -10.62
C GLY A 289 -10.60 17.57 -10.21
N PRO A 290 -10.25 17.59 -8.92
CA PRO A 290 -9.30 18.55 -8.37
C PRO A 290 -7.86 18.37 -8.85
N ILE A 291 -7.38 17.16 -9.15
CA ILE A 291 -6.01 16.93 -9.62
C ILE A 291 -5.95 17.24 -11.11
N ARG A 292 -5.39 18.42 -11.43
CA ARG A 292 -5.34 19.01 -12.79
C ARG A 292 -4.09 18.57 -13.56
N SER A 293 -3.02 18.22 -12.85
CA SER A 293 -1.79 17.66 -13.40
C SER A 293 -1.10 16.85 -12.32
N ASN A 294 -0.44 15.78 -12.70
CA ASN A 294 0.36 14.97 -11.77
C ASN A 294 1.44 14.21 -12.54
N ASN A 295 2.68 14.37 -12.13
CA ASN A 295 3.81 13.58 -12.62
C ASN A 295 5.03 13.73 -11.70
N GLU A 296 5.89 12.72 -11.69
CA GLU A 296 7.05 12.64 -10.79
C GLU A 296 8.16 13.68 -11.07
N TYR A 297 8.11 14.41 -12.21
CA TYR A 297 9.12 15.41 -12.55
C TYR A 297 8.68 16.84 -12.25
N ASP A 298 7.43 17.15 -12.54
CA ASP A 298 6.94 18.52 -12.45
C ASP A 298 6.09 18.78 -11.21
N GLY A 299 5.58 17.71 -10.57
CA GLY A 299 4.74 17.81 -9.40
C GLY A 299 3.26 17.66 -9.69
N GLU A 300 2.42 17.99 -8.69
CA GLU A 300 0.96 17.91 -8.74
C GLU A 300 0.35 19.32 -8.73
N GLU A 301 -0.64 19.56 -9.58
CA GLU A 301 -1.48 20.74 -9.53
C GLU A 301 -2.89 20.33 -9.08
N TYR A 302 -3.31 20.87 -7.94
CA TYR A 302 -4.58 20.56 -7.29
C TYR A 302 -5.44 21.82 -7.19
N ASP A 303 -6.62 21.79 -7.78
CA ASP A 303 -7.62 22.86 -7.69
C ASP A 303 -8.76 22.42 -6.76
N ALA A 304 -8.73 22.86 -5.51
CA ALA A 304 -9.73 22.49 -4.52
C ALA A 304 -11.16 22.97 -4.86
N ARG A 305 -11.31 23.95 -5.75
CA ARG A 305 -12.62 24.41 -6.24
C ARG A 305 -13.31 23.36 -7.10
N LYS A 306 -12.55 22.34 -7.56
CA LYS A 306 -13.03 21.20 -8.34
C LYS A 306 -13.25 19.93 -7.50
N GLU A 307 -13.17 20.03 -6.18
CA GLU A 307 -13.47 18.90 -5.30
C GLU A 307 -14.91 18.43 -5.48
N MET A 308 -15.08 17.11 -5.48
CA MET A 308 -16.35 16.42 -5.70
C MET A 308 -16.70 15.69 -4.40
N ASP A 309 -17.22 16.43 -3.41
CA ASP A 309 -17.51 15.88 -2.09
C ASP A 309 -18.43 14.66 -2.16
N GLY A 310 -17.95 13.53 -1.63
CA GLY A 310 -18.71 12.28 -1.60
C GLY A 310 -18.77 11.51 -2.92
N TRP A 311 -17.98 11.84 -3.92
CA TRP A 311 -17.98 11.18 -5.24
C TRP A 311 -17.80 9.65 -5.18
N ASN A 312 -17.13 9.15 -4.15
CA ASN A 312 -16.85 7.73 -3.89
C ASN A 312 -17.80 7.09 -2.87
N LYS A 313 -18.95 7.75 -2.59
CA LYS A 313 -19.99 7.27 -1.68
C LYS A 313 -21.26 6.88 -2.45
N ILE A 314 -22.14 6.17 -1.76
CA ILE A 314 -23.47 5.80 -2.24
C ILE A 314 -24.31 7.06 -2.43
N GLY A 315 -25.10 7.09 -3.51
CA GLY A 315 -26.07 8.16 -3.78
C GLY A 315 -25.48 9.45 -4.34
N TYR A 316 -24.19 9.43 -4.73
CA TYR A 316 -23.60 10.57 -5.44
C TYR A 316 -24.23 10.74 -6.82
N ASP A 317 -24.58 11.98 -7.18
CA ASP A 317 -25.08 12.29 -8.52
C ASP A 317 -23.93 12.30 -9.54
N ASP A 318 -23.83 11.23 -10.28
CA ASP A 318 -22.86 11.05 -11.38
C ASP A 318 -23.50 11.16 -12.78
N ALA A 319 -24.62 11.86 -12.91
CA ALA A 319 -25.33 12.00 -14.19
C ALA A 319 -24.48 12.70 -15.26
N SER A 320 -23.63 13.63 -14.85
CA SER A 320 -22.68 14.35 -15.75
C SER A 320 -21.43 13.56 -16.12
N TRP A 321 -21.17 12.43 -15.45
CA TRP A 321 -19.99 11.62 -15.74
C TRP A 321 -20.16 10.81 -17.01
N LEU A 322 -19.08 10.61 -17.72
CA LEU A 322 -19.05 9.87 -18.98
C LEU A 322 -19.06 8.36 -18.73
N PRO A 323 -19.67 7.55 -19.60
CA PRO A 323 -19.49 6.11 -19.57
C PRO A 323 -18.03 5.78 -19.88
N VAL A 324 -17.44 4.82 -19.16
CA VAL A 324 -16.10 4.32 -19.48
C VAL A 324 -16.08 3.58 -20.82
N GLN A 325 -14.89 3.44 -21.37
CA GLN A 325 -14.64 2.64 -22.58
C GLN A 325 -13.82 1.40 -22.22
N ARG A 326 -14.03 0.32 -22.98
CA ARG A 326 -13.07 -0.77 -23.03
C ARG A 326 -11.85 -0.30 -23.78
N VAL A 327 -10.67 -0.41 -23.18
CA VAL A 327 -9.44 0.16 -23.73
C VAL A 327 -8.38 -0.92 -23.99
N SER A 328 -7.51 -0.64 -24.94
CA SER A 328 -6.35 -1.48 -25.23
C SER A 328 -5.26 -1.27 -24.20
N VAL A 329 -4.47 -2.29 -23.99
CA VAL A 329 -3.36 -2.30 -23.01
C VAL A 329 -2.11 -2.94 -23.61
N PRO A 330 -0.93 -2.68 -23.04
CA PRO A 330 0.29 -3.42 -23.38
C PRO A 330 0.14 -4.92 -23.14
N THR A 331 1.01 -5.71 -23.75
CA THR A 331 0.95 -7.20 -23.77
C THR A 331 1.44 -7.86 -22.47
N GLY A 332 1.83 -7.10 -21.47
CA GLY A 332 2.37 -7.63 -20.23
C GLY A 332 1.41 -8.57 -19.48
N THR A 333 1.97 -9.59 -18.88
CA THR A 333 1.21 -10.56 -18.05
C THR A 333 0.87 -9.92 -16.69
N LEU A 334 -0.39 -10.07 -16.27
CA LEU A 334 -0.81 -9.69 -14.92
C LEU A 334 -0.15 -10.60 -13.88
N ARG A 335 0.50 -9.98 -12.89
CA ARG A 335 1.16 -10.64 -11.76
C ARG A 335 0.78 -9.96 -10.45
N ALA A 336 0.68 -10.75 -9.39
CA ALA A 336 0.50 -10.17 -8.05
C ALA A 336 1.73 -9.33 -7.65
N SER A 337 1.49 -8.19 -7.01
CA SER A 337 2.55 -7.44 -6.34
C SER A 337 2.94 -8.22 -5.08
N MET A 338 4.14 -8.83 -5.09
CA MET A 338 4.70 -9.59 -3.98
C MET A 338 5.90 -8.88 -3.35
N THR A 339 6.00 -7.58 -3.54
CA THR A 339 6.94 -6.69 -2.85
C THR A 339 6.19 -5.86 -1.82
N PRO A 340 6.83 -5.41 -0.74
CA PRO A 340 6.23 -4.42 0.15
C PRO A 340 5.74 -3.22 -0.64
N ASN A 341 4.59 -2.68 -0.23
CA ASN A 341 4.07 -1.46 -0.84
C ASN A 341 4.77 -0.24 -0.26
N MET A 342 4.94 0.79 -1.08
CA MET A 342 5.37 2.10 -0.60
C MET A 342 4.32 2.66 0.37
N LYS A 343 4.80 3.21 1.49
CA LYS A 343 3.98 3.84 2.54
C LYS A 343 4.63 5.13 3.03
N VAL A 344 3.86 5.94 3.74
CA VAL A 344 4.42 7.00 4.59
C VAL A 344 4.98 6.31 5.83
N VAL A 345 6.30 6.28 5.94
CA VAL A 345 7.02 5.56 7.02
C VAL A 345 7.43 6.49 8.16
N ASP A 346 7.54 7.80 7.91
CA ASP A 346 7.90 8.79 8.94
C ASP A 346 7.27 10.16 8.65
N ARG A 347 7.19 10.99 9.66
CA ARG A 347 6.68 12.35 9.60
C ARG A 347 7.63 13.32 10.30
N ILE A 348 8.11 14.32 9.56
CA ILE A 348 9.15 15.27 9.96
C ILE A 348 8.56 16.68 9.99
N THR A 349 8.69 17.37 11.11
CA THR A 349 8.40 18.80 11.19
C THR A 349 9.62 19.59 10.72
N PRO A 350 9.47 20.65 9.89
CA PRO A 350 10.58 21.50 9.51
C PRO A 350 11.31 22.08 10.76
N VAL A 351 12.62 22.20 10.67
CA VAL A 351 13.44 22.74 11.78
C VAL A 351 13.61 24.25 11.70
N ALA A 352 13.42 24.86 10.51
CA ALA A 352 13.51 26.29 10.32
C ALA A 352 12.63 26.79 9.18
N ILE A 353 12.23 28.07 9.25
CA ILE A 353 11.61 28.84 8.18
C ILE A 353 12.41 30.14 7.99
N HIS A 354 12.86 30.40 6.79
CA HIS A 354 13.57 31.64 6.43
C HIS A 354 12.76 32.43 5.39
N LYS A 355 12.52 33.70 5.64
CA LYS A 355 11.86 34.60 4.68
C LYS A 355 12.89 35.18 3.72
N ILE A 356 12.66 35.05 2.41
CA ILE A 356 13.47 35.64 1.33
C ILE A 356 12.53 36.40 0.39
N GLY A 357 12.53 37.74 0.44
CA GLY A 357 11.58 38.52 -0.32
C GLY A 357 10.12 38.19 0.07
N GLU A 358 9.33 37.78 -0.92
CA GLU A 358 7.92 37.44 -0.76
C GLU A 358 7.70 35.89 -0.55
N LYS A 359 8.77 35.13 -0.42
CA LYS A 359 8.72 33.69 -0.27
C LYS A 359 9.38 33.21 1.01
N TYR A 360 9.15 31.94 1.36
CA TYR A 360 9.71 31.30 2.53
C TYR A 360 10.45 30.04 2.11
N ILE A 361 11.57 29.76 2.76
CA ILE A 361 12.33 28.51 2.61
C ILE A 361 12.19 27.73 3.91
N LEU A 362 11.61 26.52 3.83
CA LEU A 362 11.60 25.56 4.91
C LEU A 362 12.87 24.72 4.85
N ASP A 363 13.52 24.48 5.98
CA ASP A 363 14.55 23.44 6.13
C ASP A 363 13.95 22.26 6.88
N MET A 364 13.93 21.09 6.26
CA MET A 364 13.44 19.85 6.89
C MET A 364 14.47 19.22 7.83
N GLY A 365 15.70 19.77 7.94
CA GLY A 365 16.76 19.24 8.78
C GLY A 365 17.50 18.05 8.18
N GLN A 366 16.89 17.32 7.26
CA GLN A 366 17.48 16.17 6.55
C GLN A 366 16.95 16.08 5.12
N ASN A 367 17.73 15.42 4.25
CA ASN A 367 17.26 15.06 2.90
C ASN A 367 16.31 13.86 3.00
N MET A 368 15.23 13.87 2.23
CA MET A 368 14.18 12.84 2.27
C MET A 368 13.55 12.63 0.90
N ALA A 369 12.92 11.48 0.71
CA ALA A 369 12.01 11.23 -0.40
C ALA A 369 10.57 11.25 0.10
N GLY A 370 9.70 12.00 -0.56
CA GLY A 370 8.31 12.14 -0.14
C GLY A 370 7.67 13.43 -0.60
N TRP A 371 6.87 14.04 0.24
CA TRP A 371 6.14 15.30 -0.01
C TRP A 371 5.88 16.08 1.27
N ILE A 372 5.31 17.25 1.12
CA ILE A 372 4.82 18.06 2.25
C ILE A 372 3.29 17.90 2.38
N ARG A 373 2.85 17.57 3.57
CA ARG A 373 1.48 17.80 4.03
C ARG A 373 1.42 19.21 4.63
N MET A 374 0.51 20.04 4.14
CA MET A 374 0.34 21.40 4.66
C MET A 374 -1.08 21.65 5.16
N LYS A 375 -1.22 22.49 6.18
CA LYS A 375 -2.51 23.09 6.54
C LYS A 375 -2.88 24.11 5.48
N ILE A 376 -4.16 24.19 5.15
CA ILE A 376 -4.63 25.11 4.11
C ILE A 376 -5.00 26.44 4.76
N LYS A 377 -4.37 27.51 4.24
CA LYS A 377 -4.66 28.90 4.59
C LYS A 377 -4.69 29.72 3.30
N GLY A 378 -5.83 30.35 2.98
CA GLY A 378 -5.97 31.21 1.80
C GLY A 378 -7.43 31.45 1.42
N ALA A 379 -7.67 32.51 0.64
CA ALA A 379 -8.97 32.80 0.07
C ALA A 379 -9.23 31.97 -1.18
N ALA A 380 -10.49 31.92 -1.64
CA ALA A 380 -10.83 31.21 -2.86
C ALA A 380 -10.07 31.77 -4.07
N GLY A 381 -9.36 30.88 -4.76
CA GLY A 381 -8.54 31.22 -5.92
C GLY A 381 -7.07 31.53 -5.58
N ASP A 382 -6.71 31.70 -4.30
CA ASP A 382 -5.31 31.83 -3.91
C ASP A 382 -4.54 30.58 -4.31
N SER A 383 -3.30 30.78 -4.78
CA SER A 383 -2.43 29.69 -5.25
C SER A 383 -1.22 29.56 -4.32
N ILE A 384 -1.14 28.43 -3.62
CA ILE A 384 0.00 28.06 -2.80
C ILE A 384 0.90 27.15 -3.62
N ARG A 385 2.21 27.43 -3.65
CA ARG A 385 3.20 26.63 -4.38
C ARG A 385 4.29 26.15 -3.44
N LEU A 386 4.62 24.89 -3.56
CA LEU A 386 5.72 24.21 -2.87
C LEU A 386 6.73 23.76 -3.93
N ARG A 387 7.94 24.29 -3.92
CA ARG A 387 9.02 23.91 -4.82
C ARG A 387 10.14 23.28 -4.02
N PHE A 388 10.72 22.19 -4.53
CA PHE A 388 11.58 21.32 -3.75
C PHE A 388 13.01 21.31 -4.26
N ALA A 389 14.00 21.27 -3.35
CA ALA A 389 15.41 21.10 -3.67
C ALA A 389 16.18 20.40 -2.54
N GLU A 390 17.30 19.78 -2.88
CA GLU A 390 18.19 19.13 -1.92
C GLU A 390 19.22 20.11 -1.32
N LEU A 391 19.55 21.17 -2.03
CA LEU A 391 20.58 22.13 -1.69
C LEU A 391 20.08 23.57 -1.83
N LEU A 392 20.77 24.50 -1.14
CA LEU A 392 20.63 25.94 -1.31
C LEU A 392 21.84 26.53 -2.02
N GLN A 393 21.61 27.66 -2.69
CA GLN A 393 22.66 28.56 -3.15
C GLN A 393 23.24 29.39 -1.98
N PRO A 394 24.39 30.06 -2.15
CA PRO A 394 24.98 30.90 -1.09
C PRO A 394 24.09 32.05 -0.60
N ASP A 395 23.16 32.52 -1.42
CA ASP A 395 22.19 33.55 -1.08
C ASP A 395 20.93 33.01 -0.38
N GLY A 396 20.87 31.68 -0.15
CA GLY A 396 19.75 31.00 0.49
C GLY A 396 18.62 30.57 -0.46
N GLU A 397 18.72 30.87 -1.74
CA GLU A 397 17.77 30.40 -2.76
C GLU A 397 17.94 28.90 -3.02
N LEU A 398 16.89 28.25 -3.57
CA LEU A 398 16.98 26.86 -3.99
C LEU A 398 18.02 26.67 -5.11
N TYR A 399 18.88 25.64 -4.96
CA TYR A 399 19.75 25.20 -6.04
C TYR A 399 19.00 24.22 -6.94
N MET A 400 18.77 24.62 -8.20
CA MET A 400 17.91 23.89 -9.13
C MET A 400 18.65 23.28 -10.33
N ASP A 401 19.94 23.60 -10.53
CA ASP A 401 20.67 23.21 -11.75
C ASP A 401 20.81 21.68 -11.89
N ASN A 402 20.87 20.95 -10.78
CA ASN A 402 20.94 19.48 -10.75
C ASN A 402 19.62 18.83 -11.20
N LEU A 403 18.51 19.55 -11.13
CA LEU A 403 17.17 19.06 -11.52
C LEU A 403 16.89 19.24 -13.01
N ARG A 404 17.82 19.86 -13.74
CA ARG A 404 17.73 20.17 -15.16
C ARG A 404 16.52 21.05 -15.44
N ASP A 405 15.54 20.55 -16.20
CA ASP A 405 14.32 21.27 -16.57
C ASP A 405 13.05 20.75 -15.84
N ALA A 406 13.21 19.90 -14.80
CA ALA A 406 12.10 19.46 -13.94
C ALA A 406 11.62 20.64 -13.09
N ARG A 407 10.30 20.86 -13.05
CA ARG A 407 9.71 21.97 -12.27
C ARG A 407 9.71 21.68 -10.77
N VAL A 408 9.53 20.43 -10.40
CA VAL A 408 9.54 19.92 -9.00
C VAL A 408 8.70 20.81 -8.09
N THR A 409 7.45 21.07 -8.52
CA THR A 409 6.57 22.06 -7.88
C THR A 409 5.16 21.52 -7.71
N ASP A 410 4.70 21.44 -6.48
CA ASP A 410 3.30 21.16 -6.18
C ASP A 410 2.54 22.50 -6.04
N THR A 411 1.34 22.55 -6.58
CA THR A 411 0.47 23.73 -6.55
C THR A 411 -0.89 23.37 -5.99
N TYR A 412 -1.35 24.12 -5.01
CA TYR A 412 -2.69 24.02 -4.46
C TYR A 412 -3.46 25.33 -4.69
N ILE A 413 -4.63 25.26 -5.32
CA ILE A 413 -5.54 26.39 -5.50
C ILE A 413 -6.66 26.28 -4.49
N CYS A 414 -6.76 27.28 -3.61
CA CYS A 414 -7.71 27.29 -2.50
C CYS A 414 -9.16 27.42 -2.98
N ARG A 415 -10.09 26.74 -2.34
CA ARG A 415 -11.54 26.89 -2.61
C ARG A 415 -12.22 27.95 -1.73
N GLY A 416 -11.55 28.45 -0.70
CA GLY A 416 -12.06 29.45 0.25
C GLY A 416 -12.15 28.92 1.67
N ILE A 417 -12.83 29.67 2.55
CA ILE A 417 -12.84 29.46 4.00
C ILE A 417 -13.07 27.99 4.36
N GLU A 418 -12.04 27.34 4.84
CA GLU A 418 -12.05 25.95 5.27
C GLU A 418 -11.71 25.87 6.73
N LYS A 419 -12.50 25.04 7.44
CA LYS A 419 -12.10 24.61 8.78
C LYS A 419 -10.86 23.75 8.61
N GLU A 420 -9.79 24.05 9.36
CA GLU A 420 -8.56 23.25 9.50
C GLU A 420 -8.43 22.05 8.54
N THR A 421 -8.32 22.34 7.25
CA THR A 421 -8.11 21.32 6.22
C THR A 421 -6.62 21.18 5.95
N THR A 422 -6.17 19.96 5.74
CA THR A 422 -4.80 19.67 5.30
C THR A 422 -4.81 19.06 3.91
N TRP A 423 -3.77 19.35 3.14
CA TRP A 423 -3.57 18.75 1.83
C TRP A 423 -2.16 18.19 1.69
N ALA A 424 -2.03 17.13 0.92
CA ALA A 424 -0.79 16.56 0.42
C ALA A 424 -1.02 16.04 -1.00
N PRO A 425 -0.02 16.09 -1.90
CA PRO A 425 -0.15 15.52 -3.22
C PRO A 425 -0.33 14.00 -3.15
N ARG A 426 -0.85 13.39 -4.23
CA ARG A 426 -1.24 11.97 -4.22
C ARG A 426 -0.43 11.11 -5.16
N PHE A 427 -0.02 11.65 -6.33
CA PHE A 427 0.56 10.86 -7.41
C PHE A 427 1.94 11.35 -7.83
N VAL A 428 2.63 12.02 -6.91
CA VAL A 428 3.97 12.55 -7.09
C VAL A 428 4.81 12.31 -5.84
N TYR A 429 6.12 12.40 -5.97
CA TYR A 429 7.06 12.45 -4.84
C TYR A 429 8.29 13.24 -5.26
N HIS A 430 9.04 13.77 -4.29
CA HIS A 430 10.21 14.59 -4.49
C HIS A 430 11.36 14.10 -3.60
N GLY A 431 12.60 14.28 -4.06
CA GLY A 431 13.81 14.20 -3.23
C GLY A 431 14.16 15.62 -2.78
N PHE A 432 14.21 15.89 -1.47
CA PHE A 432 14.42 17.24 -0.99
C PHE A 432 14.86 17.31 0.48
N ARG A 433 15.52 18.42 0.81
CA ARG A 433 15.67 18.92 2.17
C ARG A 433 15.00 20.29 2.33
N TYR A 434 14.99 21.08 1.28
CA TYR A 434 14.49 22.45 1.32
C TYR A 434 13.21 22.59 0.48
N VAL A 435 12.29 23.41 0.98
CA VAL A 435 11.03 23.69 0.29
C VAL A 435 10.79 25.18 0.23
N GLU A 436 10.72 25.73 -0.98
CA GLU A 436 10.28 27.09 -1.23
C GLU A 436 8.75 27.14 -1.20
N VAL A 437 8.20 27.99 -0.36
CA VAL A 437 6.76 28.21 -0.20
C VAL A 437 6.41 29.60 -0.69
N THR A 438 5.48 29.70 -1.64
CA THR A 438 4.94 30.96 -2.15
C THR A 438 3.42 30.96 -2.08
N GLY A 439 2.83 32.17 -1.90
CA GLY A 439 1.37 32.33 -1.82
C GLY A 439 0.75 31.84 -0.50
N TYR A 440 1.54 31.48 0.51
CA TYR A 440 1.05 31.05 1.82
C TYR A 440 1.11 32.20 2.82
N PRO A 441 -0.02 32.56 3.46
CA PRO A 441 -0.06 33.68 4.40
C PRO A 441 0.56 33.29 5.74
N SER A 442 1.60 34.00 6.19
CA SER A 442 2.22 33.89 7.52
C SER A 442 2.47 32.43 7.96
N PRO A 443 3.39 31.71 7.30
CA PRO A 443 3.62 30.30 7.60
C PRO A 443 4.30 30.09 8.95
N GLU A 444 3.88 29.05 9.66
CA GLU A 444 4.49 28.53 10.88
C GLU A 444 5.05 27.12 10.66
N LEU A 445 6.06 26.70 11.45
CA LEU A 445 6.64 25.35 11.33
C LEU A 445 5.57 24.24 11.42
N THR A 446 4.59 24.44 12.30
CA THR A 446 3.49 23.49 12.55
C THR A 446 2.45 23.43 11.43
N ASP A 447 2.55 24.30 10.43
CA ASP A 447 1.66 24.26 9.26
C ASP A 447 2.11 23.21 8.23
N PHE A 448 3.34 22.70 8.36
CA PHE A 448 3.95 21.79 7.41
C PHE A 448 4.47 20.53 8.09
N THR A 449 4.28 19.40 7.42
CA THR A 449 4.83 18.11 7.82
C THR A 449 5.40 17.42 6.59
N GLY A 450 6.70 17.10 6.63
CA GLY A 450 7.30 16.22 5.64
C GLY A 450 6.82 14.77 5.86
N GLU A 451 6.22 14.17 4.86
CA GLU A 451 5.86 12.76 4.88
C GLU A 451 6.90 11.97 4.09
N VAL A 452 7.70 11.18 4.80
CA VAL A 452 8.75 10.33 4.22
C VAL A 452 8.10 9.08 3.64
N VAL A 453 8.43 8.77 2.40
CA VAL A 453 7.88 7.62 1.67
C VAL A 453 8.98 6.61 1.40
N SER A 454 8.75 5.37 1.75
CA SER A 454 9.64 4.23 1.49
C SER A 454 8.85 2.92 1.45
N ASP A 455 9.51 1.86 1.01
CA ASP A 455 9.05 0.50 1.22
C ASP A 455 9.17 0.15 2.71
N GLU A 456 8.22 -0.60 3.22
CA GLU A 456 8.32 -1.19 4.56
C GLU A 456 9.15 -2.47 4.45
N MET A 457 10.43 -2.42 4.85
CA MET A 457 11.32 -3.58 4.92
C MET A 457 11.31 -4.24 6.28
#